data_a30f00a606f22edb2bcfd9b141d110e4
#
_entry.id   a30f00a606f22edb2bcfd9b141d110e4
#
_cell.length_a   1.000
_cell.length_b   1.000
_cell.length_c   1.000
_cell.angle_alpha   90.00
_cell.angle_beta   90.00
_cell.angle_gamma   90.00
#
_symmetry.space_group_name_H-M   'P 1'
#
loop_
_entity.id
_entity.type
_entity.pdbx_description
1 polymer ?
#
loop_
_entity_poly.entity_id
_entity_poly.type
_entity_poly.pdbx_seq_one_letter_code
_entity_poly.pdbx_strand_id
1 'polypeptide(L)'
;ISAGLNEMGRPVAWNNRFAGSSVIARYLPAAFNNGLDPDSTEGAIDLVYDLPNFHVEYARVEPPGIPTAFWRSVGPSHNVFVTESFMDELATAAGQD
;
A
#
# COMPACT_ATOMS: atom_id res chain seq x y z
N ILE A 1 -8.23 -2.03 -2.78
CA ILE A 1 -7.38 -1.74 -3.93
C ILE A 1 -8.20 -1.87 -5.21
N SER A 2 -7.92 -1.05 -6.23
CA SER A 2 -8.55 -1.09 -7.53
C SER A 2 -7.59 -0.60 -8.61
N ALA A 3 -7.79 -1.03 -9.85
CA ALA A 3 -7.00 -0.59 -10.99
C ALA A 3 -7.83 -0.54 -12.26
N GLY A 4 -7.35 0.20 -13.25
CA GLY A 4 -7.94 0.26 -14.58
C GLY A 4 -6.98 -0.32 -15.62
N LEU A 5 -7.52 -1.12 -16.54
CA LEU A 5 -6.82 -1.64 -17.70
C LEU A 5 -7.25 -0.90 -18.96
N ASN A 6 -6.34 -0.66 -19.89
CA ASN A 6 -6.68 -0.17 -21.21
C ASN A 6 -7.12 -1.32 -22.14
N GLU A 7 -7.48 -1.00 -23.38
CA GLU A 7 -7.92 -1.99 -24.39
C GLU A 7 -6.84 -3.04 -24.72
N MET A 8 -5.57 -2.74 -24.47
CA MET A 8 -4.44 -3.67 -24.65
C MET A 8 -4.13 -4.50 -23.41
N GLY A 9 -4.95 -4.39 -22.34
CA GLY A 9 -4.73 -5.10 -21.08
C GLY A 9 -3.59 -4.53 -20.22
N ARG A 10 -3.14 -3.30 -20.49
CA ARG A 10 -2.10 -2.66 -19.67
C ARG A 10 -2.72 -1.86 -18.52
N PRO A 11 -2.19 -1.95 -17.30
CA PRO A 11 -2.66 -1.13 -16.20
C PRO A 11 -2.34 0.35 -16.46
N VAL A 12 -3.37 1.20 -16.41
CA VAL A 12 -3.26 2.65 -16.63
C VAL A 12 -3.66 3.47 -15.42
N ALA A 13 -4.28 2.85 -14.44
CA ALA A 13 -4.66 3.49 -13.18
C ALA A 13 -4.56 2.50 -12.03
N TRP A 14 -4.13 3.00 -10.88
CA TRP A 14 -3.99 2.22 -9.65
C TRP A 14 -4.46 3.07 -8.47
N ASN A 15 -5.29 2.51 -7.65
CA ASN A 15 -5.75 3.15 -6.42
C ASN A 15 -5.68 2.14 -5.27
N ASN A 16 -4.90 2.46 -4.26
CA ASN A 16 -4.77 1.66 -3.05
C ASN A 16 -5.14 2.52 -1.83
N ARG A 17 -6.11 2.06 -1.07
CA ARG A 17 -6.52 2.69 0.18
C ARG A 17 -6.47 1.67 1.30
N PHE A 18 -5.76 1.99 2.36
CA PHE A 18 -5.65 1.12 3.53
C PHE A 18 -5.66 1.92 4.83
N ALA A 19 -5.96 1.23 5.91
CA ALA A 19 -5.99 1.81 7.25
C ALA A 19 -5.22 0.92 8.22
N GLY A 20 -4.54 1.53 9.16
CA GLY A 20 -3.79 0.83 10.18
C GLY A 20 -3.26 1.74 11.26
N SER A 21 -2.77 1.15 12.35
CA SER A 21 -2.07 1.89 13.39
C SER A 21 -0.72 2.42 12.87
N SER A 22 -0.24 3.49 13.48
CA SER A 22 1.08 4.02 13.16
C SER A 22 2.03 3.78 14.33
N VAL A 23 3.01 2.91 14.10
CA VAL A 23 4.11 2.70 15.07
C VAL A 23 5.02 3.93 15.10
N ILE A 24 5.26 4.56 13.94
CA ILE A 24 6.03 5.79 13.81
C ILE A 24 5.42 6.93 14.61
N ALA A 25 4.10 7.14 14.51
CA ALA A 25 3.44 8.20 15.28
C ALA A 25 3.57 8.00 16.81
N ARG A 26 3.74 6.75 17.25
CA ARG A 26 3.92 6.42 18.67
C ARG A 26 5.36 6.63 19.14
N TYR A 27 6.33 6.08 18.42
CA TYR A 27 7.72 5.99 18.87
C TYR A 27 8.64 7.06 18.28
N LEU A 28 8.32 7.58 17.09
CA LEU A 28 9.08 8.59 16.37
C LEU A 28 8.14 9.65 15.78
N PRO A 29 7.36 10.37 16.61
CA PRO A 29 6.29 11.25 16.14
C PRO A 29 6.77 12.33 15.16
N ALA A 30 8.02 12.76 15.23
CA ALA A 30 8.60 13.73 14.30
C ALA A 30 8.70 13.19 12.86
N ALA A 31 8.70 11.87 12.66
CA ALA A 31 8.72 11.23 11.35
C ALA A 31 7.31 10.98 10.79
N PHE A 32 6.28 11.12 11.61
CA PHE A 32 4.89 11.07 11.14
C PHE A 32 4.49 12.46 10.63
N ASN A 33 4.43 12.61 9.31
CA ASN A 33 4.27 13.91 8.69
C ASN A 33 3.07 13.93 7.73
N ASN A 34 2.28 15.02 7.78
CA ASN A 34 1.11 15.22 6.93
C ASN A 34 0.11 14.06 6.93
N GLY A 35 -0.03 13.36 8.07
CA GLY A 35 -0.92 12.22 8.19
C GLY A 35 -0.37 10.91 7.59
N LEU A 36 0.87 10.91 7.13
CA LEU A 36 1.53 9.74 6.54
C LEU A 36 2.53 9.11 7.49
N ASP A 37 2.48 7.80 7.55
CA ASP A 37 3.46 6.95 8.21
C ASP A 37 4.36 6.34 7.11
N PRO A 38 5.64 6.72 7.04
CA PRO A 38 6.53 6.22 5.98
C PRO A 38 6.73 4.71 6.06
N ASP A 39 6.79 4.13 7.26
CA ASP A 39 6.99 2.71 7.44
C ASP A 39 5.73 1.90 7.07
N SER A 40 4.54 2.42 7.39
CA SER A 40 3.27 1.76 7.05
C SER A 40 2.98 1.80 5.54
N THR A 41 3.51 2.78 4.82
CA THR A 41 3.28 2.96 3.38
C THR A 41 4.34 2.33 2.50
N GLU A 42 5.50 1.96 3.06
CA GLU A 42 6.55 1.26 2.34
C GLU A 42 6.04 -0.05 1.72
N GLY A 43 6.40 -0.33 0.46
CA GLY A 43 5.88 -1.46 -0.30
C GLY A 43 4.49 -1.24 -0.92
N ALA A 44 3.84 -0.10 -0.63
CA ALA A 44 2.58 0.30 -1.25
C ALA A 44 2.75 1.51 -2.18
N ILE A 45 3.74 2.39 -1.91
CA ILE A 45 3.96 3.63 -2.67
C ILE A 45 5.18 3.56 -3.60
N ASP A 46 6.05 2.61 -3.41
CA ASP A 46 7.33 2.43 -4.12
C ASP A 46 7.31 1.23 -5.07
N LEU A 47 6.19 1.04 -5.76
CA LEU A 47 6.02 -0.05 -6.71
C LEU A 47 6.99 0.08 -7.89
N VAL A 48 7.47 -1.07 -8.38
CA VAL A 48 8.41 -1.16 -9.52
C VAL A 48 7.72 -1.05 -10.88
N TYR A 49 6.40 -0.95 -10.90
CA TYR A 49 5.59 -0.93 -12.11
C TYR A 49 5.39 0.47 -12.65
N ASP A 50 5.35 0.60 -13.97
CA ASP A 50 4.99 1.85 -14.65
C ASP A 50 3.47 2.03 -14.65
N LEU A 51 2.98 2.84 -13.72
CA LEU A 51 1.56 3.10 -13.50
C LEU A 51 1.29 4.60 -13.69
N PRO A 52 0.79 5.02 -14.86
CA PRO A 52 0.64 6.44 -15.20
C PRO A 52 -0.24 7.25 -14.25
N ASN A 53 -1.27 6.62 -13.69
CA ASN A 53 -2.17 7.23 -12.70
C ASN A 53 -2.14 6.39 -11.44
N PHE A 54 -1.36 6.84 -10.48
CA PHE A 54 -1.08 6.12 -9.25
C PHE A 54 -1.53 6.94 -8.04
N HIS A 55 -2.37 6.33 -7.19
CA HIS A 55 -2.87 6.96 -5.98
C HIS A 55 -2.86 5.97 -4.81
N VAL A 56 -2.32 6.41 -3.68
CA VAL A 56 -2.32 5.66 -2.42
C VAL A 56 -2.84 6.54 -1.30
N GLU A 57 -3.78 6.02 -0.54
CA GLU A 57 -4.32 6.67 0.66
C GLU A 57 -4.02 5.81 1.90
N TYR A 58 -3.52 6.45 2.94
CA TYR A 58 -3.36 5.86 4.26
C TYR A 58 -4.23 6.59 5.29
N ALA A 59 -4.97 5.83 6.08
CA ALA A 59 -5.72 6.35 7.21
C ALA A 59 -5.18 5.73 8.51
N ARG A 60 -4.73 6.60 9.43
CA ARG A 60 -4.32 6.14 10.75
C ARG A 60 -5.55 5.73 11.58
N VAL A 61 -5.59 4.48 11.98
CA VAL A 61 -6.63 3.94 12.87
C VAL A 61 -5.97 3.12 13.96
N GLU A 62 -6.09 3.56 15.20
CA GLU A 62 -5.51 2.86 16.34
C GLU A 62 -6.54 1.90 16.95
N PRO A 63 -6.24 0.59 17.06
CA PRO A 63 -7.14 -0.35 17.72
C PRO A 63 -7.20 -0.06 19.22
N PRO A 64 -8.41 0.12 19.81
CA PRO A 64 -8.53 0.43 21.22
C PRO A 64 -7.95 -0.68 22.12
N GLY A 65 -7.08 -0.30 23.05
CA GLY A 65 -6.52 -1.23 24.04
C GLY A 65 -5.51 -2.25 23.50
N ILE A 66 -5.17 -2.19 22.23
CA ILE A 66 -4.19 -3.09 21.61
C ILE A 66 -2.96 -2.28 21.21
N PRO A 67 -1.85 -2.35 21.95
CA PRO A 67 -0.63 -1.69 21.56
C PRO A 67 -0.02 -2.38 20.33
N THR A 68 0.47 -1.59 19.39
CA THR A 68 1.20 -2.08 18.23
C THR A 68 2.66 -1.67 18.28
N ALA A 69 3.52 -2.46 17.66
CA ALA A 69 4.95 -2.23 17.60
C ALA A 69 5.51 -2.76 16.28
N PHE A 70 6.80 -2.56 16.05
CA PHE A 70 7.46 -3.06 14.86
C PHE A 70 7.55 -4.59 14.84
N TRP A 71 7.30 -5.14 13.68
CA TRP A 71 7.59 -6.51 13.31
C TRP A 71 8.60 -6.52 12.16
N ARG A 72 9.36 -7.60 12.01
CA ARG A 72 10.31 -7.73 10.90
C ARG A 72 9.66 -7.40 9.56
N SER A 73 10.38 -6.70 8.69
CA SER A 73 9.92 -6.26 7.37
C SER A 73 8.85 -5.15 7.37
N VAL A 74 8.36 -4.76 8.52
CA VAL A 74 7.46 -3.61 8.74
C VAL A 74 6.35 -3.49 7.68
N GLY A 75 6.26 -2.38 6.93
CA GLY A 75 5.27 -2.16 5.86
C GLY A 75 5.34 -3.19 4.73
N PRO A 76 6.52 -3.48 4.16
CA PRO A 76 6.63 -4.43 3.07
C PRO A 76 6.10 -5.82 3.35
N SER A 77 6.12 -6.29 4.60
CA SER A 77 5.65 -7.64 4.94
C SER A 77 4.18 -7.90 4.58
N HIS A 78 3.33 -6.88 4.59
CA HIS A 78 1.93 -6.99 4.18
C HIS A 78 1.63 -6.24 2.88
N ASN A 79 2.24 -5.08 2.65
CA ASN A 79 1.97 -4.27 1.47
C ASN A 79 2.42 -4.96 0.17
N VAL A 80 3.62 -5.57 0.17
CA VAL A 80 4.12 -6.30 -1.01
C VAL A 80 3.23 -7.50 -1.32
N PHE A 81 2.79 -8.25 -0.32
CA PHE A 81 1.85 -9.35 -0.53
C PHE A 81 0.57 -8.85 -1.21
N VAL A 82 -0.02 -7.76 -0.72
CA VAL A 82 -1.27 -7.20 -1.26
C VAL A 82 -1.07 -6.66 -2.68
N THR A 83 0.01 -5.91 -2.91
CA THR A 83 0.25 -5.28 -4.21
C THR A 83 0.60 -6.30 -5.29
N GLU A 84 1.45 -7.27 -4.99
CA GLU A 84 1.84 -8.32 -5.95
C GLU A 84 0.69 -9.29 -6.22
N SER A 85 -0.07 -9.70 -5.20
CA SER A 85 -1.24 -10.55 -5.40
C SER A 85 -2.30 -9.85 -6.26
N PHE A 86 -2.50 -8.56 -6.07
CA PHE A 86 -3.45 -7.80 -6.90
C PHE A 86 -2.93 -7.60 -8.34
N MET A 87 -1.61 -7.50 -8.52
CA MET A 87 -1.00 -7.46 -9.85
C MET A 87 -1.25 -8.78 -10.61
N ASP A 88 -1.15 -9.92 -9.92
CA ASP A 88 -1.48 -11.23 -10.50
C ASP A 88 -2.97 -11.32 -10.90
N GLU A 89 -3.86 -10.77 -10.08
CA GLU A 89 -5.29 -10.67 -10.43
C GLU A 89 -5.52 -9.81 -11.66
N LEU A 90 -4.79 -8.69 -11.79
CA LEU A 90 -4.85 -7.82 -12.97
C LEU A 90 -4.32 -8.52 -14.22
N ALA A 91 -3.21 -9.25 -14.12
CA ALA A 91 -2.67 -10.04 -15.21
C ALA A 91 -3.69 -11.08 -15.70
N THR A 92 -4.33 -11.78 -14.76
CA THR A 92 -5.40 -12.72 -15.07
C THR A 92 -6.58 -12.03 -15.78
N ALA A 93 -7.01 -10.87 -15.28
CA ALA A 93 -8.11 -10.10 -15.90
C ALA A 93 -7.75 -9.58 -17.30
N ALA A 94 -6.46 -9.32 -17.56
CA ALA A 94 -5.95 -8.91 -18.86
C ALA A 94 -5.69 -10.09 -19.81
N GLY A 95 -5.86 -11.34 -19.36
CA GLY A 95 -5.51 -12.53 -20.13
C GLY A 95 -3.99 -12.69 -20.33
N GLN A 96 -3.20 -12.15 -19.42
CA GLN A 96 -1.74 -12.22 -19.38
C GLN A 96 -1.28 -13.17 -18.29
N ASP A 97 -0.03 -13.64 -18.40
CA ASP A 97 0.62 -14.47 -17.39
C ASP A 97 1.54 -13.59 -16.53
#